data_79d825b3d01dccb3d55aa029f3381523
#
_entry.id   79d825b3d01dccb3d55aa029f3381523
#
_cell.length_a   1.000
_cell.length_b   1.000
_cell.length_c   1.000
_cell.angle_alpha   90.00
_cell.angle_beta   90.00
_cell.angle_gamma   90.00
#
_symmetry.space_group_name_H-M   'P 1'
#
loop_
_entity.id
_entity.type
_entity.pdbx_description
1 polymer ?
#
loop_
_entity_poly.entity_id
_entity_poly.type
_entity_poly.pdbx_seq_one_letter_code
_entity_poly.pdbx_strand_id
1 'polypeptide(L)'
;MDLKLLSTYKNIDLRSENEFHRGTIPGSVNIPILSNDEFENVGMEYKNKGQEAAINLGLQLVKGDLKKKRIDAWKNHLNYNPDCLIFCYRGGLRSKIAQEWLEKENIIVQRISGGYKNFRSNIIDEHVDTKYDN
;
A
#
# COMPACT_ATOMS: atom_id res chain seq x y z
N MET A 1 -12.83 -11.76 2.59
CA MET A 1 -12.45 -10.86 3.70
C MET A 1 -13.60 -9.88 3.96
N ASP A 2 -13.93 -9.69 5.21
CA ASP A 2 -15.04 -8.79 5.58
C ASP A 2 -14.61 -7.34 5.42
N LEU A 3 -15.32 -6.59 4.57
CA LEU A 3 -15.01 -5.19 4.31
C LEU A 3 -15.20 -4.30 5.54
N LYS A 4 -16.16 -4.63 6.39
CA LYS A 4 -16.37 -3.91 7.65
C LYS A 4 -15.20 -4.12 8.59
N LEU A 5 -14.68 -5.33 8.63
CA LEU A 5 -13.53 -5.67 9.47
C LEU A 5 -12.30 -4.92 9.00
N LEU A 6 -12.09 -4.79 7.69
CA LEU A 6 -10.98 -4.03 7.14
C LEU A 6 -10.99 -2.58 7.62
N SER A 7 -12.17 -1.96 7.68
CA SER A 7 -12.27 -0.56 8.09
C SER A 7 -12.10 -0.35 9.59
N THR A 8 -12.15 -1.41 10.40
CA THR A 8 -11.88 -1.29 11.84
C THR A 8 -10.39 -1.25 12.16
N TYR A 9 -9.57 -1.72 11.25
CA TYR A 9 -8.12 -1.63 11.40
C TYR A 9 -7.63 -0.33 10.77
N LYS A 10 -6.64 0.28 11.38
CA LYS A 10 -6.01 1.46 10.80
C LYS A 10 -4.90 1.00 9.87
N ASN A 11 -5.30 0.45 8.74
CA ASN A 11 -4.38 -0.13 7.76
C ASN A 11 -3.46 0.93 7.16
N ILE A 12 -2.28 0.52 6.73
CA ILE A 12 -1.33 1.42 6.10
C ILE A 12 -1.54 1.40 4.60
N ASP A 13 -1.91 2.54 4.03
CA ASP A 13 -1.94 2.75 2.59
C ASP A 13 -0.54 3.21 2.16
N LEU A 14 0.14 2.34 1.42
CA LEU A 14 1.52 2.58 0.98
C LEU A 14 1.61 3.35 -0.33
N ARG A 15 0.45 3.69 -0.92
CA ARG A 15 0.42 4.42 -2.19
C ARG A 15 0.81 5.87 -1.98
N SER A 16 1.06 6.58 -3.09
CA SER A 16 1.38 8.00 -3.03
C SER A 16 0.21 8.79 -2.42
N GLU A 17 0.53 9.96 -1.90
CA GLU A 17 -0.47 10.84 -1.28
C GLU A 17 -1.60 11.19 -2.27
N ASN A 18 -1.27 11.45 -3.53
CA ASN A 18 -2.28 11.74 -4.54
C ASN A 18 -3.24 10.58 -4.76
N GLU A 19 -2.73 9.35 -4.78
CA GLU A 19 -3.58 8.17 -4.88
C GLU A 19 -4.51 8.06 -3.67
N PHE A 20 -3.95 8.26 -2.48
CA PHE A 20 -4.71 8.21 -1.22
C PHE A 20 -5.87 9.19 -1.21
N HIS A 21 -5.64 10.41 -1.66
CA HIS A 21 -6.66 11.45 -1.67
C HIS A 21 -7.77 11.20 -2.69
N ARG A 22 -7.52 10.40 -3.71
CA ARG A 22 -8.55 10.01 -4.67
C ARG A 22 -9.47 8.92 -4.15
N GLY A 23 -9.10 8.27 -3.06
CA GLY A 23 -9.89 7.23 -2.45
C GLY A 23 -9.00 6.19 -1.80
N THR A 24 -9.43 5.66 -0.65
CA THR A 24 -8.68 4.65 0.10
C THR A 24 -9.65 3.73 0.84
N ILE A 25 -9.12 2.70 1.46
CA ILE A 25 -9.91 1.86 2.36
C ILE A 25 -10.22 2.70 3.61
N PRO A 26 -11.51 2.82 3.99
CA PRO A 26 -11.88 3.66 5.15
C PRO A 26 -11.07 3.32 6.40
N GLY A 27 -10.64 4.35 7.12
CA GLY A 27 -9.84 4.19 8.33
C GLY A 27 -8.35 4.06 8.09
N SER A 28 -7.92 3.96 6.83
CA SER A 28 -6.50 3.81 6.51
C SER A 28 -5.71 5.08 6.77
N VAL A 29 -4.43 4.89 7.08
CA VAL A 29 -3.46 5.97 7.25
C VAL A 29 -2.48 5.90 6.09
N ASN A 30 -2.18 7.04 5.49
CA ASN A 30 -1.26 7.09 4.34
C ASN A 30 0.18 7.27 4.82
N ILE A 31 0.97 6.21 4.67
CA ILE A 31 2.41 6.26 4.95
C ILE A 31 3.11 5.69 3.72
N PRO A 32 3.32 6.52 2.69
CA PRO A 32 3.77 6.03 1.38
C PRO A 32 5.16 5.41 1.38
N ILE A 33 5.35 4.42 0.52
CA ILE A 33 6.70 3.93 0.21
C ILE A 33 7.37 4.86 -0.80
N LEU A 34 6.58 5.48 -1.69
CA LEU A 34 7.06 6.46 -2.67
C LEU A 34 6.26 7.74 -2.53
N SER A 35 6.94 8.88 -2.52
CA SER A 35 6.26 10.17 -2.60
C SER A 35 5.61 10.34 -3.98
N ASN A 36 4.79 11.39 -4.15
CA ASN A 36 4.15 11.67 -5.43
C ASN A 36 5.16 11.77 -6.56
N ASP A 37 6.24 12.54 -6.36
CA ASP A 37 7.27 12.71 -7.38
C ASP A 37 8.02 11.43 -7.68
N GLU A 38 8.35 10.67 -6.64
CA GLU A 38 9.04 9.38 -6.81
C GLU A 38 8.16 8.39 -7.56
N PHE A 39 6.89 8.32 -7.20
CA PHE A 39 5.95 7.44 -7.87
C PHE A 39 5.82 7.78 -9.36
N GLU A 40 5.73 9.07 -9.67
CA GLU A 40 5.66 9.55 -11.05
C GLU A 40 6.92 9.18 -11.83
N ASN A 41 8.09 9.41 -11.23
CA ASN A 41 9.37 9.09 -11.87
C ASN A 41 9.52 7.58 -12.12
N VAL A 42 9.14 6.76 -11.15
CA VAL A 42 9.17 5.31 -11.29
C VAL A 42 8.20 4.85 -12.37
N GLY A 43 7.01 5.47 -12.45
CA GLY A 43 6.03 5.17 -13.49
C GLY A 43 6.54 5.49 -14.89
N MET A 44 7.24 6.62 -15.05
CA MET A 44 7.85 6.98 -16.32
C MET A 44 8.96 6.02 -16.71
N GLU A 45 9.76 5.61 -15.76
CA GLU A 45 10.84 4.65 -16.00
C GLU A 45 10.26 3.29 -16.43
N TYR A 46 9.17 2.88 -15.79
CA TYR A 46 8.46 1.65 -16.17
C TYR A 46 8.00 1.72 -17.62
N LYS A 47 7.35 2.83 -17.97
CA LYS A 47 6.82 3.02 -19.33
C LYS A 47 7.93 3.03 -20.38
N ASN A 48 9.05 3.65 -20.06
CA ASN A 48 10.14 3.84 -21.04
C ASN A 48 11.12 2.67 -21.09
N LYS A 49 11.36 2.00 -19.96
CA LYS A 49 12.43 1.00 -19.85
C LYS A 49 11.99 -0.34 -19.24
N GLY A 50 10.75 -0.44 -18.78
CA GLY A 50 10.21 -1.69 -18.24
C GLY A 50 10.32 -1.85 -16.74
N GLN A 51 9.85 -2.99 -16.25
CA GLN A 51 9.66 -3.26 -14.82
C GLN A 51 10.97 -3.29 -14.04
N GLU A 52 11.99 -3.95 -14.57
CA GLU A 52 13.27 -4.08 -13.86
C GLU A 52 13.91 -2.72 -13.63
N ALA A 53 13.91 -1.87 -14.66
CA ALA A 53 14.45 -0.51 -14.55
C ALA A 53 13.67 0.31 -13.54
N ALA A 54 12.34 0.17 -13.52
CA ALA A 54 11.49 0.87 -12.57
C ALA A 54 11.78 0.45 -11.12
N ILE A 55 11.95 -0.85 -10.88
CA ILE A 55 12.30 -1.37 -9.56
C ILE A 55 13.64 -0.80 -9.12
N ASN A 56 14.64 -0.83 -10.00
CA ASN A 56 15.97 -0.32 -9.69
C ASN A 56 15.93 1.17 -9.36
N LEU A 57 15.17 1.95 -10.13
CA LEU A 57 15.03 3.37 -9.85
C LEU A 57 14.38 3.61 -8.49
N GLY A 58 13.30 2.89 -8.20
CA GLY A 58 12.63 3.01 -6.90
C GLY A 58 13.56 2.72 -5.74
N LEU A 59 14.37 1.66 -5.86
CA LEU A 59 15.33 1.31 -4.82
C LEU A 59 16.44 2.35 -4.69
N GLN A 60 16.79 3.04 -5.76
CA GLN A 60 17.77 4.12 -5.73
C GLN A 60 17.20 5.40 -5.10
N LEU A 61 15.94 5.71 -5.39
CA LEU A 61 15.29 6.90 -4.87
C LEU A 61 15.02 6.78 -3.36
N VAL A 62 14.70 5.56 -2.90
CA VAL A 62 14.37 5.30 -1.50
C VAL A 62 15.45 4.43 -0.88
N LYS A 63 16.55 5.05 -0.46
CA LYS A 63 17.66 4.36 0.16
C LYS A 63 18.21 5.17 1.33
N GLY A 64 19.09 4.57 2.12
CA GLY A 64 19.77 5.24 3.23
C GLY A 64 18.81 5.79 4.26
N ASP A 65 19.02 7.02 4.66
CA ASP A 65 18.23 7.67 5.71
C ASP A 65 16.75 7.80 5.34
N LEU A 66 16.45 8.04 4.09
CA LEU A 66 15.06 8.13 3.62
C LEU A 66 14.34 6.81 3.78
N LYS A 67 14.98 5.72 3.38
CA LYS A 67 14.43 4.37 3.56
C LYS A 67 14.18 4.08 5.03
N LYS A 68 15.16 4.39 5.88
CA LYS A 68 15.05 4.19 7.32
C LYS A 68 13.89 4.99 7.90
N LYS A 69 13.72 6.22 7.48
CA LYS A 69 12.64 7.09 7.94
C LYS A 69 11.27 6.49 7.63
N ARG A 70 11.12 5.94 6.42
CA ARG A 70 9.86 5.33 6.01
C ARG A 70 9.58 4.05 6.79
N ILE A 71 10.59 3.20 6.96
CA ILE A 71 10.46 2.00 7.78
C ILE A 71 10.10 2.37 9.21
N ASP A 72 10.74 3.36 9.79
CA ASP A 72 10.47 3.79 11.15
C ASP A 72 9.05 4.31 11.31
N ALA A 73 8.52 5.02 10.32
CA ALA A 73 7.14 5.48 10.33
C ALA A 73 6.15 4.31 10.33
N TRP A 74 6.40 3.29 9.52
CA TRP A 74 5.58 2.07 9.52
C TRP A 74 5.68 1.33 10.84
N LYS A 75 6.89 1.18 11.37
CA LYS A 75 7.12 0.51 12.66
C LYS A 75 6.36 1.21 13.78
N ASN A 76 6.42 2.53 13.81
CA ASN A 76 5.71 3.30 14.82
C ASN A 76 4.20 3.07 14.75
N HIS A 77 3.64 3.09 13.54
CA HIS A 77 2.21 2.84 13.35
C HIS A 77 1.83 1.41 13.77
N LEU A 78 2.63 0.42 13.37
CA LEU A 78 2.40 -0.98 13.71
C LEU A 78 2.50 -1.23 15.21
N ASN A 79 3.33 -0.48 15.89
CA ASN A 79 3.49 -0.59 17.34
C ASN A 79 2.19 -0.24 18.07
N TYR A 80 1.45 0.75 17.57
CA TYR A 80 0.16 1.14 18.14
C TYR A 80 -1.02 0.41 17.53
N ASN A 81 -0.84 -0.21 16.37
CA ASN A 81 -1.90 -0.89 15.64
C ASN A 81 -1.40 -2.25 15.13
N PRO A 82 -1.14 -3.22 16.04
CA PRO A 82 -0.46 -4.45 15.67
C PRO A 82 -1.25 -5.35 14.72
N ASP A 83 -2.56 -5.17 14.63
CA ASP A 83 -3.42 -5.98 13.76
C ASP A 83 -3.63 -5.37 12.39
N CYS A 84 -3.06 -4.20 12.13
CA CYS A 84 -3.28 -3.56 10.85
C CYS A 84 -2.57 -4.29 9.72
N LEU A 85 -3.08 -4.08 8.50
CA LEU A 85 -2.55 -4.64 7.28
C LEU A 85 -1.91 -3.52 6.46
N ILE A 86 -1.12 -3.89 5.47
CA ILE A 86 -0.55 -2.92 4.54
C ILE A 86 -1.08 -3.22 3.13
N PHE A 87 -1.15 -2.20 2.30
CA PHE A 87 -1.63 -2.38 0.93
C PHE A 87 -1.09 -1.31 0.00
N CYS A 88 -1.08 -1.65 -1.29
CA CYS A 88 -0.86 -0.69 -2.36
C CYS A 88 -2.02 -0.84 -3.35
N TYR A 89 -1.84 -0.51 -4.62
CA TYR A 89 -2.98 -0.49 -5.54
C TYR A 89 -3.52 -1.89 -5.85
N ARG A 90 -2.63 -2.81 -6.25
CA ARG A 90 -3.03 -4.17 -6.66
C ARG A 90 -2.45 -5.28 -5.79
N GLY A 91 -1.81 -4.94 -4.68
CA GLY A 91 -1.07 -5.93 -3.90
C GLY A 91 0.21 -6.37 -4.60
N GLY A 92 0.78 -5.49 -5.43
CA GLY A 92 1.98 -5.76 -6.20
C GLY A 92 3.26 -5.37 -5.47
N LEU A 93 4.23 -4.85 -6.23
CA LEU A 93 5.60 -4.66 -5.75
C LEU A 93 5.75 -3.72 -4.57
N ARG A 94 5.01 -2.62 -4.53
CA ARG A 94 5.18 -1.64 -3.45
C ARG A 94 4.91 -2.27 -2.08
N SER A 95 3.80 -2.99 -1.94
CA SER A 95 3.48 -3.63 -0.67
C SER A 95 4.38 -4.82 -0.39
N LYS A 96 4.79 -5.55 -1.43
CA LYS A 96 5.72 -6.67 -1.27
C LYS A 96 7.08 -6.19 -0.75
N ILE A 97 7.60 -5.11 -1.32
CA ILE A 97 8.89 -4.54 -0.90
C ILE A 97 8.80 -4.02 0.53
N ALA A 98 7.73 -3.30 0.87
CA ALA A 98 7.52 -2.81 2.23
C ALA A 98 7.47 -3.97 3.23
N GLN A 99 6.75 -5.03 2.88
CA GLN A 99 6.67 -6.23 3.72
C GLN A 99 8.04 -6.85 3.94
N GLU A 100 8.84 -6.96 2.87
CA GLU A 100 10.19 -7.50 2.95
C GLU A 100 11.12 -6.63 3.81
N TRP A 101 11.01 -5.31 3.67
CA TRP A 101 11.82 -4.40 4.49
C TRP A 101 11.48 -4.52 5.99
N LEU A 102 10.20 -4.66 6.30
CA LEU A 102 9.75 -4.84 7.68
C LEU A 102 10.17 -6.21 8.21
N GLU A 103 10.10 -7.24 7.38
CA GLU A 103 10.54 -8.59 7.77
C GLU A 103 12.00 -8.62 8.17
N LYS A 104 12.84 -7.87 7.47
CA LYS A 104 14.26 -7.74 7.83
C LYS A 104 14.47 -7.05 9.18
N GLU A 105 13.47 -6.32 9.65
CA GLU A 105 13.45 -5.71 10.98
C GLU A 105 12.74 -6.58 12.00
N ASN A 106 12.50 -7.85 11.66
CA ASN A 106 11.79 -8.82 12.50
C ASN A 106 10.34 -8.47 12.77
N ILE A 107 9.70 -7.76 11.84
CA ILE A 107 8.29 -7.39 11.94
C ILE A 107 7.54 -8.12 10.83
N ILE A 108 6.57 -8.95 11.23
CA ILE A 108 5.71 -9.69 10.30
C ILE A 108 4.41 -8.93 10.15
N VAL A 109 4.11 -8.53 8.92
CA VAL A 109 2.87 -7.81 8.61
C VAL A 109 2.24 -8.46 7.38
N GLN A 110 0.91 -8.52 7.35
CA GLN A 110 0.17 -9.10 6.24
C GLN A 110 -0.25 -8.01 5.26
N ARG A 111 -0.37 -8.41 3.98
CA ARG A 111 -0.85 -7.52 2.93
C ARG A 111 -2.31 -7.80 2.64
N ILE A 112 -3.06 -6.75 2.27
CA ILE A 112 -4.43 -6.93 1.79
C ILE A 112 -4.35 -7.52 0.38
N SER A 113 -4.97 -8.69 0.20
CA SER A 113 -4.97 -9.42 -1.07
C SER A 113 -5.61 -8.57 -2.16
N GLY A 114 -4.88 -8.33 -3.25
CA GLY A 114 -5.34 -7.53 -4.37
C GLY A 114 -5.37 -6.03 -4.14
N GLY A 115 -4.98 -5.57 -2.94
CA GLY A 115 -4.82 -4.15 -2.62
C GLY A 115 -6.11 -3.33 -2.74
N TYR A 116 -5.94 -2.04 -2.94
CA TYR A 116 -7.07 -1.11 -3.03
C TYR A 116 -8.00 -1.44 -4.20
N LYS A 117 -7.45 -1.86 -5.33
CA LYS A 117 -8.25 -2.20 -6.50
C LYS A 117 -9.25 -3.31 -6.18
N ASN A 118 -8.80 -4.36 -5.49
CA ASN A 118 -9.68 -5.47 -5.11
C ASN A 118 -10.75 -5.02 -4.11
N PHE A 119 -10.35 -4.23 -3.11
CA PHE A 119 -11.30 -3.66 -2.15
C PHE A 119 -12.39 -2.86 -2.87
N ARG A 120 -11.98 -1.97 -3.78
CA ARG A 120 -12.91 -1.12 -4.52
C ARG A 120 -13.87 -1.96 -5.38
N SER A 121 -13.37 -2.98 -6.06
CA SER A 121 -14.18 -3.88 -6.87
C SER A 121 -15.18 -4.65 -6.03
N ASN A 122 -14.76 -5.14 -4.86
CA ASN A 122 -15.65 -5.89 -3.96
C ASN A 122 -16.77 -5.01 -3.40
N ILE A 123 -16.50 -3.75 -3.12
CA ILE A 123 -17.54 -2.81 -2.69
C ILE A 123 -18.58 -2.65 -3.79
N ILE A 124 -18.14 -2.47 -5.02
CA ILE A 124 -19.05 -2.33 -6.16
C ILE A 124 -19.87 -3.61 -6.35
N ASP A 125 -19.22 -4.77 -6.32
CA ASP A 125 -19.87 -6.06 -6.48
C ASP A 125 -20.87 -6.32 -5.35
N GLU A 126 -20.49 -6.02 -4.11
CA GLU A 126 -21.34 -6.19 -2.95
C GLU A 126 -22.57 -5.28 -3.05
N HIS A 127 -22.37 -4.07 -3.50
CA HIS A 127 -23.49 -3.14 -3.71
C HIS A 127 -24.46 -3.65 -4.78
N VAL A 128 -23.93 -4.16 -5.88
CA VAL A 128 -24.73 -4.73 -6.98
C VAL A 128 -25.50 -5.95 -6.50
N ASP A 129 -24.84 -6.84 -5.79
CA ASP A 129 -25.47 -8.05 -5.25
C ASP A 129 -26.62 -7.70 -4.31
N THR A 130 -26.43 -6.75 -3.43
CA THR A 130 -27.46 -6.27 -2.50
C THR A 130 -28.65 -5.73 -3.30
N LYS A 131 -28.37 -5.02 -4.38
CA LYS A 131 -29.39 -4.43 -5.23
C LYS A 131 -30.23 -5.50 -5.92
N TYR A 132 -29.61 -6.59 -6.34
CA TYR A 132 -30.32 -7.67 -7.06
C TYR A 132 -30.99 -8.65 -6.11
N ASP A 133 -30.51 -8.81 -4.92
CA ASP A 133 -31.05 -9.74 -3.92
C ASP A 133 -32.35 -9.21 -3.31
N ASN A 134 -32.60 -7.96 -3.51
CA ASN A 134 -33.87 -7.37 -3.06
C ASN A 134 -34.92 -7.44 -4.16
#